data_347b82a2be16381741e2c4f5f6a7ebde
#
_entry.id   347b82a2be16381741e2c4f5f6a7ebde
#
_cell.length_a   1.000
_cell.length_b   1.000
_cell.length_c   1.000
_cell.angle_alpha   90.00
_cell.angle_beta   90.00
_cell.angle_gamma   90.00
#
_symmetry.space_group_name_H-M   'P 1'
#
loop_
_entity.id
_entity.type
_entity.pdbx_description
1 polymer ?
#
loop_
_entity_poly.entity_id
_entity_poly.type
_entity_poly.pdbx_seq_one_letter_code
_entity_poly.pdbx_strand_id
1 'polypeptide(L)'
;LYNPDELKGDSYDSFENCLKKYAELNVDIQITELSFKIDEETGERDEKSLKRQADRYQEMFELLKKMDTASGGPCNITSVTVFGICDDYPLYDDLVQCLYLWDKNAKPKESFYRVREVGESK
;
A
#
# COMPACT_ATOMS: atom_id res chain seq x y z
N LEU A 1 -10.79 -1.16 1.21
CA LEU A 1 -10.05 -2.43 1.21
C LEU A 1 -9.87 -2.86 -0.23
N TYR A 2 -8.64 -2.92 -0.65
CA TYR A 2 -8.30 -3.00 -2.05
C TYR A 2 -8.00 -4.44 -2.46
N ASN A 3 -8.68 -4.95 -3.48
CA ASN A 3 -8.33 -6.22 -4.10
C ASN A 3 -7.08 -6.03 -4.97
N PRO A 4 -5.99 -6.80 -4.75
CA PRO A 4 -4.75 -6.64 -5.52
C PRO A 4 -4.90 -6.82 -7.03
N ASP A 5 -5.88 -7.60 -7.46
CA ASP A 5 -6.18 -7.83 -8.87
C ASP A 5 -6.74 -6.58 -9.58
N GLU A 6 -7.10 -5.55 -8.81
CA GLU A 6 -7.67 -4.28 -9.28
C GLU A 6 -6.67 -3.12 -9.28
N LEU A 7 -5.40 -3.37 -8.92
CA LEU A 7 -4.39 -2.31 -8.83
C LEU A 7 -4.04 -1.70 -10.18
N LYS A 8 -3.95 -2.50 -11.21
CA LYS A 8 -3.43 -2.12 -12.53
C LYS A 8 -4.44 -2.37 -13.63
N GLY A 9 -4.38 -1.56 -14.67
CA GLY A 9 -5.15 -1.75 -15.88
C GLY A 9 -6.11 -0.62 -16.19
N ASP A 10 -6.78 -0.75 -17.32
CA ASP A 10 -7.72 0.24 -17.84
C ASP A 10 -9.19 -0.04 -17.48
N SER A 11 -9.45 -1.01 -16.60
CA SER A 11 -10.79 -1.24 -16.08
C SER A 11 -11.26 0.00 -15.30
N TYR A 12 -12.55 0.31 -15.40
CA TYR A 12 -13.14 1.47 -14.74
C TYR A 12 -12.88 1.50 -13.23
N ASP A 13 -12.80 0.32 -12.62
CA ASP A 13 -12.67 0.13 -11.18
C ASP A 13 -11.22 -0.01 -10.69
N SER A 14 -10.23 0.03 -11.59
CA SER A 14 -8.84 -0.10 -11.16
C SER A 14 -8.34 1.15 -10.44
N PHE A 15 -7.49 0.97 -9.43
CA PHE A 15 -6.88 2.09 -8.70
C PHE A 15 -6.04 3.00 -9.62
N GLU A 16 -5.30 2.39 -10.56
CA GLU A 16 -4.55 3.14 -11.58
C GLU A 16 -5.48 4.05 -12.40
N ASN A 17 -6.64 3.54 -12.82
CA ASN A 17 -7.62 4.32 -13.55
C ASN A 17 -8.23 5.45 -12.71
N CYS A 18 -8.51 5.21 -11.43
CA CYS A 18 -8.94 6.26 -10.50
C CYS A 18 -7.91 7.39 -10.40
N LEU A 19 -6.62 7.05 -10.26
CA LEU A 19 -5.54 8.05 -10.23
C LEU A 19 -5.50 8.88 -11.54
N LYS A 20 -5.64 8.24 -12.71
CA LYS A 20 -5.70 8.94 -14.00
C LYS A 20 -6.87 9.93 -14.04
N LYS A 21 -8.04 9.54 -13.52
CA LYS A 21 -9.22 10.42 -13.45
C LYS A 21 -9.02 11.63 -12.56
N TYR A 22 -8.40 11.45 -11.38
CA TYR A 22 -8.06 12.60 -10.54
C TYR A 22 -7.01 13.50 -11.19
N ALA A 23 -6.05 12.94 -11.91
CA ALA A 23 -5.05 13.74 -12.65
C ALA A 23 -5.69 14.66 -13.70
N GLU A 24 -6.79 14.23 -14.36
CA GLU A 24 -7.54 15.07 -15.31
C GLU A 24 -8.10 16.36 -14.66
N LEU A 25 -8.30 16.35 -13.35
CA LEU A 25 -8.79 17.51 -12.58
C LEU A 25 -7.66 18.48 -12.17
N ASN A 26 -6.42 18.12 -12.44
CA ASN A 26 -5.23 18.90 -12.06
C ASN A 26 -5.17 19.25 -10.57
N VAL A 27 -5.42 18.25 -9.72
CA VAL A 27 -5.40 18.35 -8.26
C VAL A 27 -4.22 17.57 -7.67
N ASP A 28 -3.76 17.98 -6.50
CA ASP A 28 -2.81 17.20 -5.70
C ASP A 28 -3.48 15.96 -5.12
N ILE A 29 -2.76 14.86 -5.08
CA ILE A 29 -3.26 13.59 -4.57
C ILE A 29 -2.50 13.22 -3.29
N GLN A 30 -3.24 12.89 -2.25
CA GLN A 30 -2.71 12.35 -1.01
C GLN A 30 -3.39 11.01 -0.70
N ILE A 31 -2.58 9.98 -0.46
CA ILE A 31 -3.06 8.72 0.07
C ILE A 31 -2.96 8.79 1.59
N THR A 32 -4.09 8.85 2.27
CA THR A 32 -4.15 9.15 3.71
C THR A 32 -4.24 7.92 4.60
N GLU A 33 -4.72 6.80 4.05
CA GLU A 33 -5.01 5.59 4.84
C GLU A 33 -4.67 4.32 4.03
N LEU A 34 -3.39 4.07 3.80
CA LEU A 34 -2.94 2.86 3.13
C LEU A 34 -2.70 1.75 4.14
N SER A 35 -3.33 0.60 3.93
CA SER A 35 -3.03 -0.62 4.69
C SER A 35 -3.39 -1.87 3.89
N PHE A 36 -2.62 -2.94 4.09
CA PHE A 36 -2.89 -4.26 3.52
C PHE A 36 -2.92 -5.30 4.62
N LYS A 37 -4.04 -6.01 4.73
CA LYS A 37 -4.16 -7.14 5.66
C LYS A 37 -3.23 -8.28 5.25
N ILE A 38 -2.77 -9.05 6.24
CA ILE A 38 -2.38 -10.43 5.99
C ILE A 38 -3.64 -11.23 5.65
N ASP A 39 -3.46 -12.38 5.03
CA ASP A 39 -4.51 -13.22 4.46
C ASP A 39 -5.81 -13.25 5.27
N GLU A 40 -6.93 -13.01 4.60
CA GLU A 40 -8.25 -12.93 5.22
C GLU A 40 -8.79 -14.29 5.69
N GLU A 41 -8.32 -15.40 5.09
CA GLU A 41 -8.88 -16.74 5.37
C GLU A 41 -8.35 -17.35 6.67
N THR A 42 -7.11 -17.09 7.06
CA THR A 42 -6.51 -17.77 8.21
C THR A 42 -6.16 -16.85 9.37
N GLY A 43 -5.96 -15.56 9.13
CA GLY A 43 -5.46 -14.62 10.13
C GLY A 43 -4.07 -15.00 10.66
N GLU A 44 -3.46 -16.04 10.12
CA GLU A 44 -2.19 -16.55 10.55
C GLU A 44 -1.03 -15.71 10.04
N ARG A 45 -0.12 -15.40 10.96
CA ARG A 45 1.15 -14.72 10.66
C ARG A 45 2.19 -15.69 10.13
N ASP A 46 1.82 -16.52 9.17
CA ASP A 46 2.79 -17.39 8.52
C ASP A 46 3.69 -16.60 7.55
N GLU A 47 4.83 -17.19 7.22
CA GLU A 47 5.80 -16.58 6.32
C GLU A 47 5.20 -16.25 4.94
N LYS A 48 4.30 -17.09 4.45
CA LYS A 48 3.63 -16.93 3.17
C LYS A 48 2.69 -15.72 3.16
N SER A 49 1.93 -15.52 4.24
CA SER A 49 1.01 -14.38 4.38
C SER A 49 1.76 -13.07 4.55
N LEU A 50 2.85 -13.07 5.30
CA LEU A 50 3.73 -11.89 5.45
C LEU A 50 4.40 -11.51 4.14
N LYS A 51 4.86 -12.49 3.37
CA LYS A 51 5.43 -12.25 2.04
C LYS A 51 4.39 -11.66 1.09
N ARG A 52 3.19 -12.20 1.07
CA ARG A 52 2.11 -11.70 0.23
C ARG A 52 1.72 -10.26 0.57
N GLN A 53 1.70 -9.91 1.86
CA GLN A 53 1.52 -8.53 2.31
C GLN A 53 2.65 -7.63 1.79
N ALA A 54 3.89 -8.08 1.88
CA ALA A 54 5.05 -7.33 1.38
C ALA A 54 4.98 -7.11 -0.14
N ASP A 55 4.60 -8.13 -0.91
CA ASP A 55 4.42 -8.02 -2.36
C ASP A 55 3.33 -6.97 -2.70
N ARG A 56 2.20 -6.95 -1.97
CA ARG A 56 1.13 -5.96 -2.15
C ARG A 56 1.58 -4.52 -1.85
N TYR A 57 2.34 -4.33 -0.77
CA TYR A 57 2.91 -3.01 -0.46
C TYR A 57 3.87 -2.57 -1.56
N GLN A 58 4.75 -3.45 -2.01
CA GLN A 58 5.69 -3.15 -3.09
C GLN A 58 4.96 -2.73 -4.37
N GLU A 59 4.01 -3.53 -4.84
CA GLU A 59 3.23 -3.25 -6.05
C GLU A 59 2.49 -1.91 -5.98
N MET A 60 1.90 -1.59 -4.82
CA MET A 60 1.24 -0.30 -4.62
C MET A 60 2.22 0.86 -4.72
N PHE A 61 3.36 0.79 -4.03
CA PHE A 61 4.34 1.86 -4.07
C PHE A 61 5.02 2.00 -5.44
N GLU A 62 5.25 0.89 -6.16
CA GLU A 62 5.71 0.93 -7.55
C GLU A 62 4.70 1.63 -8.47
N LEU A 63 3.41 1.33 -8.30
CA LEU A 63 2.34 1.99 -9.05
C LEU A 63 2.29 3.49 -8.74
N LEU A 64 2.28 3.87 -7.46
CA LEU A 64 2.25 5.27 -7.05
C LEU A 64 3.46 6.03 -7.59
N LYS A 65 4.65 5.46 -7.51
CA LYS A 65 5.87 6.04 -8.07
C LYS A 65 5.81 6.21 -9.59
N LYS A 66 5.31 5.19 -10.31
CA LYS A 66 5.09 5.26 -11.76
C LYS A 66 4.12 6.37 -12.13
N MET A 67 3.07 6.57 -11.33
CA MET A 67 2.02 7.55 -11.60
C MET A 67 2.40 8.97 -11.19
N ASP A 68 3.41 9.15 -10.35
CA ASP A 68 3.83 10.45 -9.85
C ASP A 68 4.55 11.28 -10.92
N THR A 69 4.29 12.59 -10.92
CA THR A 69 4.93 13.56 -11.83
C THR A 69 6.45 13.58 -11.69
N ALA A 70 7.01 13.31 -10.51
CA ALA A 70 8.46 13.19 -10.30
C ALA A 70 9.09 12.05 -11.12
N SER A 71 8.31 11.05 -11.51
CA SER A 71 8.72 9.94 -12.38
C SER A 71 8.19 10.07 -13.83
N GLY A 72 7.59 11.22 -14.16
CA GLY A 72 6.99 11.47 -15.48
C GLY A 72 5.56 10.94 -15.62
N GLY A 73 4.92 10.56 -14.54
CA GLY A 73 3.52 10.17 -14.49
C GLY A 73 2.56 11.36 -14.51
N PRO A 74 1.24 11.11 -14.61
CA PRO A 74 0.25 12.17 -14.75
C PRO A 74 -0.20 12.79 -13.43
N CYS A 75 0.14 12.21 -12.27
CA CYS A 75 -0.41 12.56 -10.96
C CYS A 75 0.60 13.34 -10.12
N ASN A 76 0.18 14.42 -9.48
CA ASN A 76 0.98 15.06 -8.44
C ASN A 76 0.68 14.40 -7.09
N ILE A 77 1.42 13.33 -6.75
CA ILE A 77 1.25 12.60 -5.49
C ILE A 77 2.16 13.21 -4.44
N THR A 78 1.58 13.92 -3.49
CA THR A 78 2.33 14.71 -2.49
C THR A 78 2.62 13.94 -1.21
N SER A 79 1.83 12.92 -0.88
CA SER A 79 2.11 12.07 0.28
C SER A 79 1.42 10.71 0.19
N VAL A 80 2.02 9.73 0.88
CA VAL A 80 1.44 8.42 1.13
C VAL A 80 1.59 8.10 2.62
N THR A 81 0.48 7.92 3.31
CA THR A 81 0.45 7.61 4.73
C THR A 81 -0.02 6.18 4.95
N VAL A 82 0.83 5.36 5.58
CA VAL A 82 0.41 4.06 6.11
C VAL A 82 -0.36 4.31 7.40
N PHE A 83 -1.59 3.83 7.47
CA PHE A 83 -2.50 4.14 8.57
C PHE A 83 -2.26 3.24 9.78
N GLY A 84 -1.34 3.66 10.64
CA GLY A 84 -0.97 3.02 11.90
C GLY A 84 0.53 2.85 12.07
N ILE A 85 0.95 2.52 13.30
CA ILE A 85 2.36 2.49 13.70
C ILE A 85 2.90 1.07 13.65
N CYS A 86 2.29 0.14 14.39
CA CYS A 86 2.72 -1.26 14.47
C CYS A 86 1.55 -2.19 14.75
N ASP A 87 1.75 -3.47 14.54
CA ASP A 87 0.71 -4.51 14.64
C ASP A 87 0.15 -4.74 16.06
N ASP A 88 0.68 -4.05 17.08
CA ASP A 88 0.18 -4.11 18.46
C ASP A 88 -0.94 -3.09 18.74
N TYR A 89 -1.24 -2.22 17.79
CA TYR A 89 -2.34 -1.24 17.87
C TYR A 89 -3.44 -1.62 16.87
N PRO A 90 -4.31 -2.60 17.19
CA PRO A 90 -5.44 -2.92 16.33
C PRO A 90 -6.41 -1.74 16.30
N LEU A 91 -6.79 -1.31 15.11
CA LEU A 91 -7.81 -0.27 14.91
C LEU A 91 -9.21 -0.74 15.35
N TYR A 92 -9.39 -2.05 15.49
CA TYR A 92 -10.65 -2.69 15.85
C TYR A 92 -10.38 -3.84 16.81
N ASP A 93 -11.10 -3.89 17.92
CA ASP A 93 -10.88 -4.80 19.05
C ASP A 93 -10.94 -6.31 18.72
N ASP A 94 -11.54 -6.70 17.61
CA ASP A 94 -11.84 -8.11 17.31
C ASP A 94 -10.98 -8.76 16.21
N LEU A 95 -10.06 -8.02 15.58
CA LEU A 95 -9.32 -8.56 14.44
C LEU A 95 -7.82 -8.26 14.53
N VAL A 96 -7.02 -9.28 14.75
CA VAL A 96 -5.57 -9.25 14.55
C VAL A 96 -5.28 -9.07 13.06
N GLN A 97 -5.29 -7.83 12.58
CA GLN A 97 -5.21 -7.54 11.15
C GLN A 97 -3.78 -7.42 10.62
N CYS A 98 -2.80 -7.28 11.50
CA CYS A 98 -1.38 -7.15 11.12
C CYS A 98 -1.14 -6.26 9.88
N LEU A 99 -1.72 -5.07 9.88
CA LEU A 99 -1.84 -4.18 8.72
C LEU A 99 -0.56 -3.40 8.39
N TYR A 100 0.32 -3.25 9.38
CA TYR A 100 1.35 -2.21 9.34
C TYR A 100 2.72 -2.70 8.86
N LEU A 101 3.64 -1.77 8.70
CA LEU A 101 5.00 -2.04 8.24
C LEU A 101 5.92 -2.57 9.36
N TRP A 102 5.52 -2.36 10.64
CA TRP A 102 6.22 -2.87 11.81
C TRP A 102 5.36 -3.92 12.53
N ASP A 103 6.02 -4.95 13.04
CA ASP A 103 5.37 -5.99 13.82
C ASP A 103 4.97 -5.48 15.22
N LYS A 104 4.34 -6.33 16.02
CA LYS A 104 3.93 -6.03 17.41
C LYS A 104 5.06 -5.65 18.36
N ASN A 105 6.30 -5.94 18.01
CA ASN A 105 7.50 -5.60 18.79
C ASN A 105 8.21 -4.37 18.20
N ALA A 106 7.55 -3.62 17.34
CA ALA A 106 8.11 -2.48 16.61
C ALA A 106 9.34 -2.83 15.78
N LYS A 107 9.45 -4.07 15.30
CA LYS A 107 10.48 -4.48 14.35
C LYS A 107 9.96 -4.33 12.93
N PRO A 108 10.78 -3.83 11.99
CA PRO A 108 10.38 -3.70 10.60
C PRO A 108 10.10 -5.07 9.98
N LYS A 109 8.99 -5.18 9.28
CA LYS A 109 8.57 -6.35 8.51
C LYS A 109 9.19 -6.34 7.11
N GLU A 110 9.06 -7.43 6.36
CA GLU A 110 9.50 -7.49 4.96
C GLU A 110 8.85 -6.36 4.13
N SER A 111 7.59 -6.06 4.39
CA SER A 111 6.86 -4.96 3.73
C SER A 111 7.55 -3.60 3.89
N PHE A 112 8.14 -3.30 5.04
CA PHE A 112 8.92 -2.08 5.25
C PHE A 112 10.13 -2.00 4.31
N TYR A 113 10.89 -3.08 4.22
CA TYR A 113 12.08 -3.11 3.37
C TYR A 113 11.74 -2.98 1.89
N ARG A 114 10.67 -3.64 1.44
CA ARG A 114 10.18 -3.53 0.06
C ARG A 114 9.76 -2.10 -0.30
N VAL A 115 9.00 -1.44 0.57
CA VAL A 115 8.61 -0.03 0.37
C VAL A 115 9.85 0.87 0.30
N ARG A 116 10.81 0.68 1.20
CA ARG A 116 12.06 1.44 1.20
C ARG A 116 12.83 1.25 -0.11
N GLU A 117 12.99 0.03 -0.58
CA GLU A 117 13.67 -0.28 -1.84
C GLU A 117 13.02 0.41 -3.04
N VAL A 118 11.69 0.45 -3.10
CA VAL A 118 10.97 1.20 -4.15
C VAL A 118 11.28 2.70 -4.06
N GLY A 119 11.32 3.26 -2.86
CA GLY A 119 11.67 4.67 -2.65
C GLY A 119 13.11 5.01 -3.06
N GLU A 120 14.05 4.12 -2.78
CA GLU A 120 15.48 4.30 -3.09
C GLU A 120 15.82 4.00 -4.56
N SER A 121 14.99 3.26 -5.29
CA SER A 121 15.21 2.95 -6.71
C SER A 121 15.10 4.22 -7.56
N LYS A 122 16.07 4.40 -8.46
CA LYS A 122 16.08 5.55 -9.39
C LYS A 122 15.16 5.33 -10.57
#